data_8c0d1f8e47fafb5e1b7071ef3838bbf3
#
_entry.id   8c0d1f8e47fafb5e1b7071ef3838bbf3
#
_cell.length_a   1.000
_cell.length_b   1.000
_cell.length_c   1.000
_cell.angle_alpha   90.00
_cell.angle_beta   90.00
_cell.angle_gamma   90.00
#
_symmetry.space_group_name_H-M   'P 1'
#
loop_
_entity.id
_entity.type
_entity.pdbx_description
1 polymer ?
#
loop_
_entity_poly.entity_id
_entity_poly.type
_entity_poly.pdbx_seq_one_letter_code
_entity_poly.pdbx_strand_id
1 'polypeptide(L)'
;MIDRPYWLSRIQSAWQKRPIVWLAGVRRVGKTTLARMITGTTYLNCDLPSDTRRLEDPELFFRTLPRNAIVVLDEIHRLADPSRVLKIAADAFPGLRILATGSSTLAATRKFKDALTGRKIVLNLPPVLWTETTADFGIRDIERRLLNGGLPEFLLSPGKDSALFSEWLDSFYARDIQELFAVRERAGFLNLFRLMLRQSGGLADYSALSRECDISRATVKAYLEAMSIAYALIPLPPFHGGGRREIIRRPKVYGFDTGFVTYARGWTEIRSDDLGLLWEHLVLDILRAATGGEGLHYWRDKSGREIDFVLRRGREVDTFECKLNPDRFEPDGLSVFRSSYPHGRNYLVCPDVKVPYERRFKSLTVEVVEGHALDAILRGSDAGQLEQTRSRRPRAGA
;
A
#
# COMPACT_ATOMS: atom_id res chain seq x y z
N MET A 1 -16.32 -16.01 7.26
CA MET A 1 -15.33 -14.91 7.32
C MET A 1 -13.98 -15.56 7.06
N ILE A 2 -13.16 -15.00 6.18
CA ILE A 2 -11.84 -15.56 5.83
C ILE A 2 -10.79 -14.81 6.64
N ASP A 3 -9.98 -15.55 7.38
CA ASP A 3 -8.93 -14.98 8.21
C ASP A 3 -7.77 -14.44 7.36
N ARG A 4 -7.14 -13.36 7.85
CA ARG A 4 -5.98 -12.73 7.21
C ARG A 4 -4.80 -12.72 8.21
N PRO A 5 -4.19 -13.90 8.50
CA PRO A 5 -3.18 -14.07 9.55
C PRO A 5 -1.94 -13.20 9.35
N TYR A 6 -1.56 -12.94 8.10
CA TYR A 6 -0.49 -12.01 7.78
C TYR A 6 -0.69 -10.64 8.42
N TRP A 7 -1.89 -10.05 8.26
CA TRP A 7 -2.19 -8.71 8.79
C TRP A 7 -2.38 -8.72 10.31
N LEU A 8 -2.96 -9.77 10.87
CA LEU A 8 -3.05 -9.93 12.33
C LEU A 8 -1.65 -9.95 12.96
N SER A 9 -0.71 -10.68 12.38
CA SER A 9 0.69 -10.71 12.80
C SER A 9 1.36 -9.33 12.68
N ARG A 10 1.09 -8.58 11.59
CA ARG A 10 1.59 -7.21 11.39
C ARG A 10 1.07 -6.24 12.44
N ILE A 11 -0.22 -6.32 12.80
CA ILE A 11 -0.82 -5.51 13.86
C ILE A 11 -0.15 -5.83 15.21
N GLN A 12 0.01 -7.09 15.55
CA GLN A 12 0.68 -7.50 16.79
C GLN A 12 2.14 -7.00 16.85
N SER A 13 2.88 -7.12 15.76
CA SER A 13 4.25 -6.63 15.67
C SER A 13 4.33 -5.09 15.78
N ALA A 14 3.35 -4.37 15.26
CA ALA A 14 3.27 -2.92 15.37
C ALA A 14 3.00 -2.48 16.83
N TRP A 15 2.15 -3.19 17.56
CA TRP A 15 1.90 -2.93 18.98
C TRP A 15 3.10 -3.16 19.90
N GLN A 16 4.10 -3.93 19.48
CA GLN A 16 5.37 -4.03 20.22
C GLN A 16 6.19 -2.74 20.14
N LYS A 17 5.94 -1.91 19.13
CA LYS A 17 6.69 -0.68 18.89
C LYS A 17 5.95 0.58 19.35
N ARG A 18 4.63 0.61 19.20
CA ARG A 18 3.77 1.76 19.54
C ARG A 18 2.39 1.30 20.02
N PRO A 19 1.77 2.03 20.97
CA PRO A 19 0.47 1.63 21.53
C PRO A 19 -0.68 1.73 20.52
N ILE A 20 -0.57 2.58 19.49
CA ILE A 20 -1.63 2.80 18.51
C ILE A 20 -1.22 2.23 17.17
N VAL A 21 -2.08 1.41 16.59
CA VAL A 21 -2.04 1.01 15.18
C VAL A 21 -3.19 1.71 14.45
N TRP A 22 -2.83 2.51 13.46
CA TRP A 22 -3.77 3.10 12.53
C TRP A 22 -3.89 2.21 11.30
N LEU A 23 -5.04 1.54 11.13
CA LEU A 23 -5.30 0.69 9.98
C LEU A 23 -5.92 1.52 8.87
N ALA A 24 -5.10 1.85 7.89
CA ALA A 24 -5.46 2.60 6.69
C ALA A 24 -5.77 1.67 5.51
N GLY A 25 -6.39 2.20 4.48
CA GLY A 25 -6.67 1.48 3.24
C GLY A 25 -7.94 1.96 2.58
N VAL A 26 -8.08 1.63 1.31
CA VAL A 26 -9.21 2.03 0.49
C VAL A 26 -10.54 1.49 1.06
N ARG A 27 -11.64 2.07 0.62
CA ARG A 27 -13.00 1.61 0.96
C ARG A 27 -13.23 0.15 0.56
N ARG A 28 -13.98 -0.63 1.40
CA ARG A 28 -14.31 -2.06 1.20
C ARG A 28 -13.10 -3.01 1.15
N VAL A 29 -11.91 -2.57 1.58
CA VAL A 29 -10.71 -3.44 1.62
C VAL A 29 -10.72 -4.47 2.78
N GLY A 30 -11.68 -4.36 3.69
CA GLY A 30 -11.85 -5.28 4.82
C GLY A 30 -11.28 -4.81 6.16
N LYS A 31 -11.08 -3.50 6.38
CA LYS A 31 -10.58 -2.95 7.67
C LYS A 31 -11.41 -3.38 8.87
N THR A 32 -12.72 -3.16 8.82
CA THR A 32 -13.68 -3.56 9.87
C THR A 32 -13.68 -5.06 10.10
N THR A 33 -13.64 -5.85 9.02
CA THR A 33 -13.58 -7.31 9.10
C THR A 33 -12.32 -7.78 9.81
N LEU A 34 -11.16 -7.25 9.43
CA LEU A 34 -9.87 -7.57 10.07
C LEU A 34 -9.85 -7.14 11.54
N ALA A 35 -10.40 -5.97 11.85
CA ALA A 35 -10.49 -5.46 13.21
C ALA A 35 -11.32 -6.37 14.12
N ARG A 36 -12.42 -6.95 13.61
CA ARG A 36 -13.29 -7.90 14.34
C ARG A 36 -12.68 -9.29 14.52
N MET A 37 -11.64 -9.64 13.78
CA MET A 37 -10.91 -10.91 13.96
C MET A 37 -10.02 -10.93 15.20
N ILE A 38 -9.71 -9.76 15.76
CA ILE A 38 -8.87 -9.66 16.94
C ILE A 38 -9.72 -10.03 18.18
N THR A 39 -9.41 -11.16 18.79
CA THR A 39 -10.15 -11.69 19.94
C THR A 39 -9.77 -10.98 21.24
N GLY A 40 -10.66 -11.01 22.24
CA GLY A 40 -10.40 -10.43 23.57
C GLY A 40 -10.34 -8.89 23.56
N THR A 41 -11.03 -8.25 22.62
CA THR A 41 -11.02 -6.80 22.47
C THR A 41 -12.26 -6.12 23.04
N THR A 42 -12.08 -4.88 23.47
CA THR A 42 -13.20 -3.94 23.64
C THR A 42 -13.40 -3.24 22.28
N TYR A 43 -14.43 -3.67 21.55
CA TYR A 43 -14.75 -3.13 20.21
C TYR A 43 -15.80 -2.03 20.29
N LEU A 44 -15.50 -0.87 19.74
CA LEU A 44 -16.40 0.28 19.59
C LEU A 44 -16.54 0.64 18.13
N ASN A 45 -17.77 0.67 17.64
CA ASN A 45 -18.12 1.18 16.31
C ASN A 45 -18.56 2.64 16.43
N CYS A 46 -17.71 3.58 16.06
CA CYS A 46 -17.99 5.01 16.20
C CYS A 46 -19.08 5.54 15.24
N ASP A 47 -19.62 4.72 14.33
CA ASP A 47 -20.88 5.04 13.63
C ASP A 47 -22.12 4.95 14.54
N LEU A 48 -22.00 4.23 15.69
CA LEU A 48 -23.10 4.03 16.62
C LEU A 48 -23.09 5.10 17.72
N PRO A 49 -24.19 5.84 17.93
CA PRO A 49 -24.29 6.86 18.98
C PRO A 49 -24.06 6.31 20.40
N SER A 50 -24.39 5.04 20.65
CA SER A 50 -24.13 4.37 21.92
C SER A 50 -22.64 4.28 22.24
N ASP A 51 -21.81 3.98 21.23
CA ASP A 51 -20.36 3.84 21.36
C ASP A 51 -19.65 5.19 21.41
N THR A 52 -20.12 6.17 20.61
CA THR A 52 -19.55 7.52 20.65
C THR A 52 -19.77 8.20 22.00
N ARG A 53 -20.95 8.02 22.62
CA ARG A 53 -21.25 8.54 23.97
C ARG A 53 -20.28 8.00 25.03
N ARG A 54 -19.83 6.75 24.95
CA ARG A 54 -18.82 6.18 25.87
C ARG A 54 -17.47 6.88 25.76
N LEU A 55 -17.18 7.53 24.63
CA LEU A 55 -15.93 8.24 24.34
C LEU A 55 -16.05 9.76 24.52
N GLU A 56 -17.18 10.30 25.01
CA GLU A 56 -17.33 11.73 25.36
C GLU A 56 -16.35 12.10 26.51
N ASP A 57 -16.20 11.21 27.49
CA ASP A 57 -15.12 11.24 28.45
C ASP A 57 -14.15 10.06 28.24
N PRO A 58 -13.13 10.23 27.39
CA PRO A 58 -12.21 9.15 27.07
C PRO A 58 -11.39 8.69 28.28
N GLU A 59 -11.07 9.59 29.22
CA GLU A 59 -10.30 9.25 30.41
C GLU A 59 -11.08 8.32 31.32
N LEU A 60 -12.33 8.66 31.60
CA LEU A 60 -13.23 7.81 32.38
C LEU A 60 -13.39 6.44 31.71
N PHE A 61 -13.63 6.42 30.40
CA PHE A 61 -13.78 5.17 29.65
C PHE A 61 -12.55 4.27 29.78
N PHE A 62 -11.34 4.80 29.50
CA PHE A 62 -10.12 3.99 29.54
C PHE A 62 -9.77 3.52 30.95
N ARG A 63 -10.14 4.26 31.99
CA ARG A 63 -9.99 3.84 33.40
C ARG A 63 -10.80 2.59 33.77
N THR A 64 -11.93 2.34 33.11
CA THR A 64 -12.77 1.16 33.36
C THR A 64 -12.18 -0.12 32.76
N LEU A 65 -11.17 -0.01 31.90
CA LEU A 65 -10.61 -1.15 31.19
C LEU A 65 -9.44 -1.78 31.95
N PRO A 66 -9.18 -3.08 31.75
CA PRO A 66 -7.96 -3.72 32.23
C PRO A 66 -6.71 -3.01 31.69
N ARG A 67 -5.64 -2.97 32.50
CA ARG A 67 -4.39 -2.25 32.12
C ARG A 67 -3.81 -2.63 30.76
N ASN A 68 -3.96 -3.88 30.35
CA ASN A 68 -3.40 -4.40 29.08
C ASN A 68 -4.50 -4.70 28.06
N ALA A 69 -5.65 -4.01 28.15
CA ALA A 69 -6.75 -4.25 27.24
C ALA A 69 -6.38 -3.88 25.79
N ILE A 70 -6.97 -4.63 24.87
CA ILE A 70 -6.96 -4.29 23.45
C ILE A 70 -8.27 -3.57 23.15
N VAL A 71 -8.17 -2.37 22.58
CA VAL A 71 -9.33 -1.55 22.21
C VAL A 71 -9.35 -1.36 20.70
N VAL A 72 -10.47 -1.68 20.09
CA VAL A 72 -10.73 -1.39 18.68
C VAL A 72 -11.67 -0.20 18.58
N LEU A 73 -11.23 0.85 17.90
CA LEU A 73 -12.01 2.05 17.59
C LEU A 73 -12.24 2.10 16.09
N ASP A 74 -13.37 1.54 15.65
CA ASP A 74 -13.71 1.46 14.23
C ASP A 74 -14.45 2.74 13.81
N GLU A 75 -14.09 3.31 12.65
CA GLU A 75 -14.60 4.57 12.09
C GLU A 75 -14.46 5.77 13.05
N ILE A 76 -13.32 5.87 13.73
CA ILE A 76 -13.06 6.89 14.77
C ILE A 76 -13.21 8.34 14.29
N HIS A 77 -13.19 8.57 12.97
CA HIS A 77 -13.40 9.90 12.38
C HIS A 77 -14.81 10.48 12.63
N ARG A 78 -15.74 9.67 13.11
CA ARG A 78 -17.08 10.09 13.54
C ARG A 78 -17.09 10.83 14.89
N LEU A 79 -16.00 10.71 15.65
CA LEU A 79 -15.88 11.45 16.91
C LEU A 79 -15.60 12.93 16.67
N ALA A 80 -16.00 13.78 17.59
CA ALA A 80 -15.74 15.22 17.52
C ALA A 80 -14.23 15.56 17.53
N ASP A 81 -13.44 14.85 18.36
CA ASP A 81 -11.97 15.01 18.41
C ASP A 81 -11.26 13.64 18.53
N PRO A 82 -11.11 12.92 17.41
CA PRO A 82 -10.40 11.62 17.40
C PRO A 82 -8.96 11.72 17.88
N SER A 83 -8.30 12.83 17.59
CA SER A 83 -6.90 13.06 17.96
C SER A 83 -6.71 13.12 19.47
N ARG A 84 -7.63 13.79 20.17
CA ARG A 84 -7.65 13.88 21.63
C ARG A 84 -7.86 12.52 22.28
N VAL A 85 -8.82 11.74 21.80
CA VAL A 85 -9.12 10.39 22.31
C VAL A 85 -7.88 9.50 22.22
N LEU A 86 -7.26 9.42 21.05
CA LEU A 86 -6.07 8.59 20.83
C LEU A 86 -4.86 9.10 21.62
N LYS A 87 -4.70 10.41 21.78
CA LYS A 87 -3.62 11.00 22.56
C LYS A 87 -3.75 10.67 24.04
N ILE A 88 -4.96 10.81 24.63
CA ILE A 88 -5.24 10.43 26.01
C ILE A 88 -4.92 8.96 26.24
N ALA A 89 -5.38 8.08 25.34
CA ALA A 89 -5.11 6.65 25.42
C ALA A 89 -3.60 6.35 25.45
N ALA A 90 -2.81 6.98 24.56
CA ALA A 90 -1.38 6.72 24.47
C ALA A 90 -0.58 7.29 25.64
N ASP A 91 -0.94 8.49 26.14
CA ASP A 91 -0.15 9.22 27.13
C ASP A 91 -0.54 8.82 28.58
N ALA A 92 -1.83 8.65 28.86
CA ALA A 92 -2.32 8.34 30.21
C ALA A 92 -2.48 6.82 30.47
N PHE A 93 -2.59 6.02 29.42
CA PHE A 93 -2.83 4.57 29.52
C PHE A 93 -1.86 3.75 28.68
N PRO A 94 -0.54 3.81 28.94
CA PRO A 94 0.50 3.22 28.06
C PRO A 94 0.46 1.70 27.95
N GLY A 95 -0.31 1.02 28.81
CA GLY A 95 -0.53 -0.42 28.73
C GLY A 95 -1.58 -0.84 27.68
N LEU A 96 -2.44 0.08 27.25
CA LEU A 96 -3.45 -0.21 26.26
C LEU A 96 -2.85 -0.41 24.87
N ARG A 97 -3.45 -1.30 24.10
CA ARG A 97 -3.17 -1.51 22.69
C ARG A 97 -4.39 -1.11 21.89
N ILE A 98 -4.22 -0.15 20.99
CA ILE A 98 -5.33 0.41 20.23
C ILE A 98 -5.17 0.08 18.76
N LEU A 99 -6.23 -0.48 18.18
CA LEU A 99 -6.42 -0.50 16.74
C LEU A 99 -7.47 0.55 16.39
N ALA A 100 -7.10 1.54 15.59
CA ALA A 100 -8.03 2.55 15.11
C ALA A 100 -8.18 2.46 13.60
N THR A 101 -9.41 2.53 13.12
CA THR A 101 -9.73 2.72 11.69
C THR A 101 -10.44 4.05 11.50
N GLY A 102 -10.46 4.54 10.29
CA GLY A 102 -11.17 5.76 9.95
C GLY A 102 -10.86 6.26 8.56
N SER A 103 -11.38 7.44 8.26
CA SER A 103 -11.17 8.05 6.96
C SER A 103 -9.69 8.39 6.72
N SER A 104 -9.24 8.20 5.49
CA SER A 104 -7.87 8.51 5.08
C SER A 104 -7.53 10.01 5.23
N THR A 105 -8.51 10.88 5.07
CA THR A 105 -8.34 12.33 5.26
C THR A 105 -8.04 12.72 6.69
N LEU A 106 -8.69 12.10 7.69
CA LEU A 106 -8.34 12.33 9.08
C LEU A 106 -6.84 12.07 9.30
N ALA A 107 -6.34 10.93 8.80
CA ALA A 107 -4.94 10.56 8.90
C ALA A 107 -3.99 11.55 8.19
N ALA A 108 -4.48 12.23 7.15
CA ALA A 108 -3.74 13.23 6.39
C ALA A 108 -3.70 14.60 7.06
N THR A 109 -4.63 14.93 7.99
CA THR A 109 -4.68 16.25 8.63
C THR A 109 -3.43 16.51 9.48
N ARG A 110 -2.99 17.77 9.49
CA ARG A 110 -1.85 18.20 10.31
C ARG A 110 -2.11 17.96 11.79
N LYS A 111 -3.31 18.32 12.28
CA LYS A 111 -3.71 18.11 13.69
C LYS A 111 -3.55 16.65 14.12
N PHE A 112 -3.99 15.69 13.29
CA PHE A 112 -3.89 14.26 13.60
C PHE A 112 -2.46 13.75 13.54
N LYS A 113 -1.67 14.24 12.57
CA LYS A 113 -0.25 13.88 12.45
C LYS A 113 0.53 14.38 13.66
N ASP A 114 0.40 15.66 14.00
CA ASP A 114 1.13 16.30 15.09
C ASP A 114 0.77 15.68 16.46
N ALA A 115 -0.53 15.46 16.71
CA ALA A 115 -1.00 14.88 17.98
C ALA A 115 -0.50 13.43 18.20
N LEU A 116 -0.28 12.66 17.13
CA LEU A 116 0.06 11.25 17.22
C LEU A 116 1.49 10.92 16.76
N THR A 117 2.32 11.94 16.58
CA THR A 117 3.74 11.74 16.26
C THR A 117 4.42 10.96 17.38
N GLY A 118 5.12 9.88 17.01
CA GLY A 118 5.77 8.96 17.95
C GLY A 118 4.84 8.02 18.72
N ARG A 119 3.50 8.11 18.57
CA ARG A 119 2.50 7.31 19.30
C ARG A 119 1.86 6.23 18.45
N LYS A 120 1.88 6.36 17.12
CA LYS A 120 1.20 5.43 16.21
C LYS A 120 2.13 4.81 15.19
N ILE A 121 1.73 3.63 14.70
CA ILE A 121 2.19 3.04 13.45
C ILE A 121 1.01 3.00 12.48
N VAL A 122 1.27 3.39 11.24
CA VAL A 122 0.28 3.27 10.15
C VAL A 122 0.51 1.94 9.45
N LEU A 123 -0.51 1.11 9.38
CA LEU A 123 -0.54 -0.07 8.53
C LEU A 123 -1.52 0.18 7.39
N ASN A 124 -1.01 0.15 6.17
CA ASN A 124 -1.83 0.29 4.98
C ASN A 124 -2.29 -1.10 4.51
N LEU A 125 -3.57 -1.37 4.65
CA LEU A 125 -4.20 -2.61 4.19
C LEU A 125 -4.53 -2.48 2.70
N PRO A 126 -3.79 -3.16 1.82
CA PRO A 126 -4.13 -3.20 0.39
C PRO A 126 -5.27 -4.18 0.12
N PRO A 127 -5.80 -4.24 -1.10
CA PRO A 127 -6.55 -5.39 -1.58
C PRO A 127 -5.84 -6.70 -1.22
N VAL A 128 -6.57 -7.82 -1.19
CA VAL A 128 -6.01 -9.13 -0.83
C VAL A 128 -4.76 -9.40 -1.68
N LEU A 129 -3.63 -9.59 -1.02
CA LEU A 129 -2.35 -9.85 -1.69
C LEU A 129 -2.42 -11.17 -2.47
N TRP A 130 -1.63 -11.31 -3.52
CA TRP A 130 -1.54 -12.58 -4.24
C TRP A 130 -1.18 -13.75 -3.32
N THR A 131 -0.28 -13.49 -2.37
CA THR A 131 0.11 -14.44 -1.32
C THR A 131 -1.05 -14.90 -0.45
N GLU A 132 -1.92 -13.98 -0.03
CA GLU A 132 -3.13 -14.29 0.74
C GLU A 132 -4.20 -14.98 -0.14
N THR A 133 -4.31 -14.58 -1.41
CA THR A 133 -5.28 -15.17 -2.36
C THR A 133 -5.12 -16.67 -2.46
N THR A 134 -3.88 -17.14 -2.54
CA THR A 134 -3.56 -18.55 -2.63
C THR A 134 -3.61 -19.29 -1.29
N ALA A 135 -3.05 -18.67 -0.23
CA ALA A 135 -2.90 -19.29 1.08
C ALA A 135 -4.21 -19.28 1.89
N ASP A 136 -4.88 -18.14 1.95
CA ASP A 136 -5.99 -17.92 2.87
C ASP A 136 -7.36 -17.99 2.17
N PHE A 137 -7.45 -17.50 0.92
CA PHE A 137 -8.69 -17.47 0.15
C PHE A 137 -8.89 -18.70 -0.74
N GLY A 138 -7.89 -19.56 -0.89
CA GLY A 138 -7.96 -20.80 -1.67
C GLY A 138 -8.09 -20.58 -3.18
N ILE A 139 -7.83 -19.36 -3.68
CA ILE A 139 -7.94 -19.01 -5.09
C ILE A 139 -6.54 -19.05 -5.70
N ARG A 140 -6.27 -20.04 -6.54
CA ARG A 140 -4.98 -20.25 -7.22
C ARG A 140 -4.95 -19.71 -8.64
N ASP A 141 -6.09 -19.33 -9.17
CA ASP A 141 -6.24 -18.77 -10.51
C ASP A 141 -5.80 -17.31 -10.51
N ILE A 142 -4.61 -17.07 -11.07
CA ILE A 142 -4.03 -15.74 -11.17
C ILE A 142 -4.85 -14.84 -12.10
N GLU A 143 -5.39 -15.37 -13.21
CA GLU A 143 -6.17 -14.56 -14.15
C GLU A 143 -7.45 -14.06 -13.48
N ARG A 144 -8.12 -14.90 -12.71
CA ARG A 144 -9.27 -14.51 -11.90
C ARG A 144 -8.89 -13.40 -10.91
N ARG A 145 -7.76 -13.54 -10.18
CA ARG A 145 -7.27 -12.52 -9.23
C ARG A 145 -6.98 -11.20 -9.94
N LEU A 146 -6.38 -11.25 -11.11
CA LEU A 146 -6.05 -10.06 -11.89
C LEU A 146 -7.29 -9.40 -12.50
N LEU A 147 -8.22 -10.18 -13.01
CA LEU A 147 -9.42 -9.69 -13.67
C LEU A 147 -10.45 -9.11 -12.70
N ASN A 148 -10.71 -9.80 -11.58
CA ASN A 148 -11.69 -9.39 -10.59
C ASN A 148 -11.10 -8.42 -9.54
N GLY A 149 -9.78 -8.42 -9.38
CA GLY A 149 -9.11 -7.63 -8.36
C GLY A 149 -8.99 -8.35 -7.02
N GLY A 150 -8.51 -7.64 -6.02
CA GLY A 150 -8.27 -8.14 -4.66
C GLY A 150 -9.16 -7.54 -3.59
N LEU A 151 -10.11 -6.64 -3.91
CA LEU A 151 -11.12 -6.30 -2.92
C LEU A 151 -11.93 -7.56 -2.58
N PRO A 152 -12.14 -7.90 -1.29
CA PRO A 152 -12.72 -9.19 -0.89
C PRO A 152 -14.05 -9.53 -1.58
N GLU A 153 -14.95 -8.56 -1.70
CA GLU A 153 -16.25 -8.71 -2.34
C GLU A 153 -16.12 -9.08 -3.83
N PHE A 154 -15.21 -8.42 -4.54
CA PHE A 154 -14.95 -8.64 -5.97
C PHE A 154 -14.16 -9.93 -6.21
N LEU A 155 -13.17 -10.21 -5.37
CA LEU A 155 -12.35 -11.41 -5.45
C LEU A 155 -13.19 -12.68 -5.26
N LEU A 156 -14.17 -12.63 -4.35
CA LEU A 156 -15.06 -13.77 -4.03
C LEU A 156 -16.25 -13.88 -4.99
N SER A 157 -16.52 -12.86 -5.81
CA SER A 157 -17.56 -12.93 -6.84
C SER A 157 -17.26 -14.05 -7.83
N PRO A 158 -18.29 -14.80 -8.26
CA PRO A 158 -18.11 -15.90 -9.24
C PRO A 158 -17.62 -15.42 -10.61
N GLY A 159 -17.85 -14.15 -10.93
CA GLY A 159 -17.41 -13.51 -12.17
C GLY A 159 -17.28 -12.02 -12.03
N LYS A 160 -16.82 -11.36 -13.10
CA LYS A 160 -16.67 -9.90 -13.13
C LYS A 160 -18.04 -9.24 -13.31
N ASP A 161 -18.47 -8.48 -12.31
CA ASP A 161 -19.73 -7.74 -12.34
C ASP A 161 -19.45 -6.23 -12.47
N SER A 162 -19.69 -5.68 -13.65
CA SER A 162 -19.48 -4.25 -13.94
C SER A 162 -20.35 -3.31 -13.09
N ALA A 163 -21.51 -3.77 -12.61
CA ALA A 163 -22.38 -2.99 -11.75
C ALA A 163 -21.75 -2.75 -10.38
N LEU A 164 -21.10 -3.76 -9.80
CA LEU A 164 -20.34 -3.62 -8.53
C LEU A 164 -19.22 -2.59 -8.64
N PHE A 165 -18.47 -2.58 -9.75
CA PHE A 165 -17.41 -1.61 -9.97
C PHE A 165 -17.96 -0.19 -10.09
N SER A 166 -19.08 -0.01 -10.81
CA SER A 166 -19.74 1.30 -10.95
C SER A 166 -20.26 1.80 -9.59
N GLU A 167 -20.97 0.96 -8.84
CA GLU A 167 -21.47 1.28 -7.50
C GLU A 167 -20.32 1.67 -6.55
N TRP A 168 -19.20 0.95 -6.61
CA TRP A 168 -18.04 1.29 -5.80
C TRP A 168 -17.49 2.67 -6.14
N LEU A 169 -17.35 2.99 -7.44
CA LEU A 169 -16.87 4.30 -7.90
C LEU A 169 -17.78 5.44 -7.42
N ASP A 170 -19.09 5.25 -7.50
CA ASP A 170 -20.07 6.24 -7.04
C ASP A 170 -20.01 6.44 -5.53
N SER A 171 -19.93 5.35 -4.78
CA SER A 171 -19.79 5.36 -3.33
C SER A 171 -18.45 5.97 -2.88
N PHE A 172 -17.36 5.66 -3.58
CA PHE A 172 -16.05 6.24 -3.33
C PHE A 172 -16.06 7.75 -3.54
N TYR A 173 -16.62 8.21 -4.67
CA TYR A 173 -16.73 9.64 -4.92
C TYR A 173 -17.55 10.34 -3.83
N ALA A 174 -18.73 9.84 -3.52
CA ALA A 174 -19.66 10.50 -2.60
C ALA A 174 -19.11 10.59 -1.18
N ARG A 175 -18.51 9.52 -0.66
CA ARG A 175 -18.13 9.43 0.76
C ARG A 175 -16.65 9.70 1.04
N ASP A 176 -15.77 9.33 0.12
CA ASP A 176 -14.32 9.45 0.37
C ASP A 176 -13.71 10.67 -0.32
N ILE A 177 -14.39 11.24 -1.33
CA ILE A 177 -13.89 12.39 -2.09
C ILE A 177 -14.70 13.64 -1.84
N GLN A 178 -16.00 13.60 -2.08
CA GLN A 178 -16.85 14.79 -2.01
C GLN A 178 -16.95 15.34 -0.57
N GLU A 179 -17.19 14.47 0.40
CA GLU A 179 -17.27 14.88 1.81
C GLU A 179 -15.95 15.43 2.35
N LEU A 180 -14.81 14.86 1.89
CA LEU A 180 -13.53 15.07 2.54
C LEU A 180 -12.64 16.09 1.83
N PHE A 181 -12.78 16.28 0.51
CA PHE A 181 -11.92 17.16 -0.28
C PHE A 181 -12.68 18.32 -0.93
N ALA A 182 -13.98 18.46 -0.68
CA ALA A 182 -14.84 19.49 -1.27
C ALA A 182 -14.76 19.54 -2.81
N VAL A 183 -14.55 18.38 -3.45
CA VAL A 183 -14.53 18.27 -4.91
C VAL A 183 -15.94 18.50 -5.44
N ARG A 184 -16.11 19.56 -6.23
CA ARG A 184 -17.43 19.98 -6.75
C ARG A 184 -17.76 19.37 -8.10
N GLU A 185 -16.76 19.17 -8.94
CA GLU A 185 -16.91 18.64 -10.30
C GLU A 185 -16.76 17.11 -10.35
N ARG A 186 -17.89 16.42 -10.18
CA ARG A 186 -17.92 14.94 -10.20
C ARG A 186 -17.44 14.36 -11.54
N ALA A 187 -17.91 14.92 -12.65
CA ALA A 187 -17.61 14.39 -13.99
C ALA A 187 -16.09 14.44 -14.28
N GLY A 188 -15.47 15.59 -14.09
CA GLY A 188 -14.03 15.79 -14.29
C GLY A 188 -13.19 14.88 -13.37
N PHE A 189 -13.61 14.71 -12.11
CA PHE A 189 -12.94 13.82 -11.16
C PHE A 189 -13.02 12.36 -11.62
N LEU A 190 -14.21 11.85 -11.93
CA LEU A 190 -14.40 10.46 -12.33
C LEU A 190 -13.74 10.16 -13.69
N ASN A 191 -13.75 11.12 -14.62
CA ASN A 191 -13.05 10.96 -15.90
C ASN A 191 -11.54 10.85 -15.69
N LEU A 192 -10.95 11.72 -14.87
CA LEU A 192 -9.53 11.64 -14.53
C LEU A 192 -9.21 10.31 -13.81
N PHE A 193 -10.06 9.87 -12.88
CA PHE A 193 -9.82 8.62 -12.18
C PHE A 193 -9.86 7.40 -13.11
N ARG A 194 -10.87 7.31 -13.98
CA ARG A 194 -10.94 6.26 -15.02
C ARG A 194 -9.74 6.28 -15.96
N LEU A 195 -9.31 7.48 -16.38
CA LEU A 195 -8.13 7.64 -17.21
C LEU A 195 -6.87 7.14 -16.51
N MET A 196 -6.68 7.50 -15.23
CA MET A 196 -5.55 7.02 -14.43
C MET A 196 -5.55 5.50 -14.24
N LEU A 197 -6.72 4.88 -14.04
CA LEU A 197 -6.85 3.42 -14.00
C LEU A 197 -6.48 2.78 -15.35
N ARG A 198 -6.92 3.37 -16.47
CA ARG A 198 -6.57 2.89 -17.82
C ARG A 198 -5.08 2.98 -18.13
N GLN A 199 -4.42 4.03 -17.63
CA GLN A 199 -2.98 4.30 -17.80
C GLN A 199 -2.15 3.77 -16.62
N SER A 200 -2.70 2.90 -15.80
CA SER A 200 -2.05 2.39 -14.59
C SER A 200 -0.68 1.79 -14.89
N GLY A 201 0.33 2.11 -14.05
CA GLY A 201 1.74 1.78 -14.27
C GLY A 201 2.47 2.75 -15.22
N GLY A 202 1.75 3.72 -15.79
CA GLY A 202 2.33 4.75 -16.66
C GLY A 202 2.83 6.00 -15.92
N LEU A 203 3.59 6.83 -16.63
CA LEU A 203 4.08 8.12 -16.13
C LEU A 203 2.95 9.16 -16.15
N ALA A 204 2.72 9.84 -15.05
CA ALA A 204 1.72 10.90 -14.98
C ALA A 204 2.19 12.18 -15.67
N ASP A 205 1.63 12.48 -16.84
CA ASP A 205 1.81 13.75 -17.53
C ASP A 205 0.63 14.68 -17.25
N TYR A 206 0.81 15.59 -16.30
CA TYR A 206 -0.26 16.51 -15.87
C TYR A 206 -0.78 17.40 -17.01
N SER A 207 0.04 17.70 -18.04
CA SER A 207 -0.37 18.50 -19.18
C SER A 207 -1.24 17.69 -20.15
N ALA A 208 -0.89 16.43 -20.38
CA ALA A 208 -1.70 15.52 -21.19
C ALA A 208 -3.04 15.24 -20.49
N LEU A 209 -3.01 14.88 -19.20
CA LEU A 209 -4.19 14.62 -18.39
C LEU A 209 -5.16 15.83 -18.33
N SER A 210 -4.61 17.05 -18.23
CA SER A 210 -5.38 18.31 -18.25
C SER A 210 -6.16 18.47 -19.56
N ARG A 211 -5.52 18.19 -20.69
CA ARG A 211 -6.17 18.26 -22.01
C ARG A 211 -7.22 17.16 -22.22
N GLU A 212 -6.88 15.92 -21.84
CA GLU A 212 -7.78 14.77 -22.04
C GLU A 212 -9.05 14.85 -21.17
N CYS A 213 -8.94 15.43 -19.98
CA CYS A 213 -10.09 15.55 -19.04
C CYS A 213 -10.76 16.90 -19.07
N ASP A 214 -10.29 17.86 -19.87
CA ASP A 214 -10.80 19.25 -19.96
C ASP A 214 -10.86 19.95 -18.59
N ILE A 215 -9.80 19.78 -17.79
CA ILE A 215 -9.66 20.42 -16.47
C ILE A 215 -8.29 21.07 -16.34
N SER A 216 -8.16 22.06 -15.46
CA SER A 216 -6.88 22.76 -15.27
C SER A 216 -5.78 21.82 -14.73
N ARG A 217 -4.51 22.12 -15.03
CA ARG A 217 -3.38 21.38 -14.45
C ARG A 217 -3.36 21.42 -12.90
N ALA A 218 -3.80 22.53 -12.33
CA ALA A 218 -3.93 22.65 -10.87
C ALA A 218 -5.00 21.68 -10.33
N THR A 219 -6.13 21.57 -11.03
CA THR A 219 -7.20 20.62 -10.72
C THR A 219 -6.73 19.17 -10.86
N VAL A 220 -5.99 18.84 -11.93
CA VAL A 220 -5.37 17.49 -12.08
C VAL A 220 -4.52 17.15 -10.86
N LYS A 221 -3.62 18.06 -10.46
CA LYS A 221 -2.74 17.85 -9.31
C LYS A 221 -3.55 17.63 -8.02
N ALA A 222 -4.54 18.47 -7.76
CA ALA A 222 -5.39 18.36 -6.56
C ALA A 222 -6.19 17.04 -6.54
N TYR A 223 -6.75 16.63 -7.68
CA TYR A 223 -7.51 15.38 -7.78
C TYR A 223 -6.63 14.14 -7.62
N LEU A 224 -5.43 14.13 -8.22
CA LEU A 224 -4.47 13.04 -8.02
C LEU A 224 -4.00 12.95 -6.57
N GLU A 225 -3.79 14.08 -5.91
CA GLU A 225 -3.46 14.11 -4.48
C GLU A 225 -4.62 13.57 -3.63
N ALA A 226 -5.86 13.98 -3.89
CA ALA A 226 -7.04 13.46 -3.20
C ALA A 226 -7.19 11.94 -3.38
N MET A 227 -7.05 11.43 -4.62
CA MET A 227 -7.10 10.00 -4.91
C MET A 227 -5.98 9.23 -4.19
N SER A 228 -4.78 9.82 -4.09
CA SER A 228 -3.64 9.20 -3.40
C SER A 228 -3.85 9.16 -1.89
N ILE A 229 -4.35 10.25 -1.29
CA ILE A 229 -4.71 10.29 0.13
C ILE A 229 -5.81 9.28 0.45
N ALA A 230 -6.77 9.11 -0.46
CA ALA A 230 -7.84 8.12 -0.34
C ALA A 230 -7.41 6.68 -0.68
N TYR A 231 -6.13 6.44 -0.93
CA TYR A 231 -5.54 5.15 -1.29
C TYR A 231 -6.05 4.54 -2.60
N ALA A 232 -6.74 5.33 -3.44
CA ALA A 232 -7.27 4.86 -4.72
C ALA A 232 -6.23 4.91 -5.86
N LEU A 233 -5.21 5.74 -5.71
CA LEU A 233 -4.03 5.75 -6.58
C LEU A 233 -2.74 5.63 -5.76
N ILE A 234 -1.75 5.01 -6.35
CA ILE A 234 -0.44 4.76 -5.77
C ILE A 234 0.61 5.46 -6.62
N PRO A 235 1.01 6.69 -6.28
CA PRO A 235 2.13 7.33 -6.96
C PRO A 235 3.44 6.69 -6.50
N LEU A 236 4.22 6.19 -7.45
CA LEU A 236 5.56 5.67 -7.24
C LEU A 236 6.57 6.71 -7.76
N PRO A 237 7.35 7.35 -6.87
CA PRO A 237 8.30 8.35 -7.28
C PRO A 237 9.49 7.75 -8.03
N PRO A 238 10.15 8.51 -8.91
CA PRO A 238 11.39 8.08 -9.52
C PRO A 238 12.51 8.02 -8.48
N PHE A 239 13.42 7.06 -8.65
CA PHE A 239 14.64 6.96 -7.87
C PHE A 239 15.66 8.01 -8.36
N HIS A 240 16.17 8.80 -7.42
CA HIS A 240 17.25 9.75 -7.65
C HIS A 240 18.36 9.55 -6.63
N GLY A 241 19.46 8.99 -7.07
CA GLY A 241 20.66 8.81 -6.26
C GLY A 241 21.71 9.90 -6.42
N GLY A 242 21.42 10.95 -7.21
CA GLY A 242 22.32 12.07 -7.50
C GLY A 242 23.09 11.96 -8.82
N GLY A 243 22.77 10.95 -9.64
CA GLY A 243 23.36 10.79 -10.97
C GLY A 243 22.87 11.86 -11.98
N ARG A 244 23.80 12.41 -12.79
CA ARG A 244 23.48 13.44 -13.80
C ARG A 244 22.50 12.98 -14.91
N ARG A 245 22.25 11.69 -15.03
CA ARG A 245 21.38 11.07 -16.05
C ARG A 245 19.92 10.89 -15.61
N GLU A 246 19.61 11.14 -14.36
CA GLU A 246 18.30 10.93 -13.74
C GLU A 246 17.45 12.20 -13.81
N ILE A 247 16.76 12.45 -14.94
CA ILE A 247 15.98 13.69 -15.12
C ILE A 247 14.48 13.45 -15.19
N ILE A 248 14.02 12.22 -15.08
CA ILE A 248 12.58 11.95 -15.07
C ILE A 248 12.03 12.28 -13.69
N ARG A 249 11.23 13.35 -13.62
CA ARG A 249 10.60 13.83 -12.37
C ARG A 249 9.15 13.37 -12.20
N ARG A 250 8.60 12.69 -13.22
CA ARG A 250 7.20 12.28 -13.22
C ARG A 250 7.04 10.98 -12.44
N PRO A 251 6.07 10.86 -11.52
CA PRO A 251 5.80 9.59 -10.87
C PRO A 251 5.15 8.61 -11.86
N LYS A 252 5.45 7.32 -11.72
CA LYS A 252 4.55 6.27 -12.18
C LYS A 252 3.32 6.27 -11.28
N VAL A 253 2.15 6.04 -11.82
CA VAL A 253 0.93 5.98 -11.00
C VAL A 253 0.19 4.69 -11.26
N TYR A 254 -0.04 3.93 -10.21
CA TYR A 254 -0.79 2.68 -10.26
C TYR A 254 -2.19 2.88 -9.67
N GLY A 255 -3.17 2.22 -10.26
CA GLY A 255 -4.46 2.02 -9.61
C GLY A 255 -4.29 1.12 -8.38
N PHE A 256 -5.14 1.29 -7.40
CA PHE A 256 -5.06 0.55 -6.14
C PHE A 256 -5.38 -0.94 -6.28
N ASP A 257 -6.03 -1.35 -7.38
CA ASP A 257 -6.54 -2.71 -7.56
C ASP A 257 -6.60 -3.08 -9.04
N THR A 258 -6.13 -4.28 -9.39
CA THR A 258 -6.10 -4.77 -10.77
C THR A 258 -7.49 -4.92 -11.39
N GLY A 259 -8.52 -5.27 -10.60
CA GLY A 259 -9.90 -5.37 -11.06
C GLY A 259 -10.46 -4.04 -11.55
N PHE A 260 -10.10 -2.93 -10.89
CA PHE A 260 -10.49 -1.59 -11.33
C PHE A 260 -9.72 -1.15 -12.58
N VAL A 261 -8.46 -1.59 -12.73
CA VAL A 261 -7.68 -1.36 -13.96
C VAL A 261 -8.33 -2.08 -15.14
N THR A 262 -8.65 -3.37 -14.98
CA THR A 262 -9.29 -4.17 -16.03
C THR A 262 -10.72 -3.69 -16.33
N TYR A 263 -11.45 -3.23 -15.31
CA TYR A 263 -12.77 -2.60 -15.48
C TYR A 263 -12.68 -1.31 -16.31
N ALA A 264 -11.75 -0.41 -15.96
CA ALA A 264 -11.58 0.86 -16.69
C ALA A 264 -11.14 0.66 -18.15
N ARG A 265 -10.43 -0.45 -18.43
CA ARG A 265 -10.02 -0.84 -19.79
C ARG A 265 -11.12 -1.60 -20.56
N GLY A 266 -12.21 -1.96 -19.90
CA GLY A 266 -13.31 -2.75 -20.49
C GLY A 266 -12.94 -4.21 -20.77
N TRP A 267 -11.98 -4.77 -20.03
CA TRP A 267 -11.54 -6.14 -20.24
C TRP A 267 -12.50 -7.14 -19.58
N THR A 268 -12.94 -8.12 -20.34
CA THR A 268 -13.72 -9.26 -19.89
C THR A 268 -12.86 -10.51 -19.69
N GLU A 269 -11.69 -10.54 -20.30
CA GLU A 269 -10.66 -11.57 -20.22
C GLU A 269 -9.28 -10.91 -20.20
N ILE A 270 -8.27 -11.63 -19.77
CA ILE A 270 -6.88 -11.15 -19.76
C ILE A 270 -6.13 -11.80 -20.92
N ARG A 271 -5.49 -10.96 -21.75
CA ARG A 271 -4.63 -11.43 -22.84
C ARG A 271 -3.22 -11.67 -22.31
N SER A 272 -2.48 -12.55 -22.98
CA SER A 272 -1.07 -12.82 -22.61
C SER A 272 -0.21 -11.57 -22.52
N ASP A 273 -0.44 -10.58 -23.39
CA ASP A 273 0.31 -9.34 -23.43
C ASP A 273 -0.03 -8.38 -22.27
N ASP A 274 -1.21 -8.53 -21.67
CA ASP A 274 -1.69 -7.70 -20.57
C ASP A 274 -1.22 -8.22 -19.19
N LEU A 275 -0.89 -9.51 -19.10
CA LEU A 275 -0.48 -10.17 -17.86
C LEU A 275 0.75 -9.51 -17.21
N GLY A 276 1.73 -9.08 -18.01
CA GLY A 276 2.97 -8.48 -17.49
C GLY A 276 2.72 -7.23 -16.67
N LEU A 277 1.88 -6.31 -17.18
CA LEU A 277 1.50 -5.09 -16.46
C LEU A 277 0.75 -5.41 -15.16
N LEU A 278 -0.18 -6.34 -15.21
CA LEU A 278 -0.98 -6.69 -14.03
C LEU A 278 -0.16 -7.46 -13.00
N TRP A 279 0.83 -8.27 -13.44
CA TRP A 279 1.80 -8.90 -12.55
C TRP A 279 2.63 -7.87 -11.78
N GLU A 280 3.08 -6.81 -12.46
CA GLU A 280 3.79 -5.70 -11.81
C GLU A 280 2.97 -5.07 -10.67
N HIS A 281 1.63 -4.94 -10.83
CA HIS A 281 0.75 -4.48 -9.75
C HIS A 281 0.77 -5.40 -8.53
N LEU A 282 0.69 -6.73 -8.73
CA LEU A 282 0.71 -7.68 -7.61
C LEU A 282 2.03 -7.63 -6.85
N VAL A 283 3.14 -7.49 -7.57
CA VAL A 283 4.47 -7.33 -6.96
C VAL A 283 4.57 -6.01 -6.19
N LEU A 284 4.04 -4.90 -6.74
CA LEU A 284 3.97 -3.62 -6.04
C LEU A 284 3.20 -3.74 -4.71
N ASP A 285 2.07 -4.42 -4.70
CA ASP A 285 1.27 -4.62 -3.49
C ASP A 285 2.04 -5.39 -2.42
N ILE A 286 2.77 -6.45 -2.80
CA ILE A 286 3.61 -7.23 -1.88
C ILE A 286 4.76 -6.36 -1.33
N LEU A 287 5.47 -5.64 -2.20
CA LEU A 287 6.57 -4.76 -1.78
C LEU A 287 6.07 -3.66 -0.82
N ARG A 288 4.93 -3.05 -1.10
CA ARG A 288 4.32 -2.03 -0.23
C ARG A 288 3.82 -2.61 1.09
N ALA A 289 3.23 -3.79 1.09
CA ALA A 289 2.80 -4.46 2.31
C ALA A 289 4.00 -4.76 3.24
N ALA A 290 5.12 -5.20 2.69
CA ALA A 290 6.32 -5.50 3.44
C ALA A 290 7.03 -4.24 3.98
N THR A 291 7.15 -3.18 3.17
CA THR A 291 7.94 -1.97 3.46
C THR A 291 7.12 -0.79 4.01
N GLY A 292 5.79 -0.87 3.97
CA GLY A 292 4.91 0.29 4.19
C GLY A 292 4.94 1.30 3.04
N GLY A 293 5.61 0.99 1.94
CA GLY A 293 5.83 1.87 0.79
C GLY A 293 7.01 2.82 0.96
N GLU A 294 7.70 2.80 2.10
CA GLU A 294 8.87 3.66 2.35
C GLU A 294 10.07 3.19 1.54
N GLY A 295 10.80 4.14 0.95
CA GLY A 295 12.00 3.88 0.16
C GLY A 295 11.77 3.17 -1.19
N LEU A 296 10.50 2.97 -1.58
CA LEU A 296 10.15 2.31 -2.83
C LEU A 296 10.01 3.34 -3.96
N HIS A 297 10.66 3.06 -5.08
CA HIS A 297 10.78 3.91 -6.26
C HIS A 297 10.74 3.06 -7.51
N TYR A 298 10.63 3.69 -8.69
CA TYR A 298 11.03 3.12 -9.97
C TYR A 298 12.28 3.86 -10.49
N TRP A 299 13.01 3.27 -11.40
CA TRP A 299 14.10 3.98 -12.06
C TRP A 299 13.92 3.98 -13.57
N ARG A 300 14.18 5.14 -14.19
CA ARG A 300 14.17 5.28 -15.65
C ARG A 300 15.17 6.32 -16.08
N ASP A 301 15.95 6.01 -17.11
CA ASP A 301 16.89 6.96 -17.71
C ASP A 301 16.30 7.68 -18.93
N LYS A 302 17.07 8.62 -19.49
CA LYS A 302 16.68 9.38 -20.69
C LYS A 302 16.56 8.52 -21.94
N SER A 303 17.23 7.39 -22.00
CA SER A 303 17.18 6.45 -23.13
C SER A 303 15.99 5.49 -23.04
N GLY A 304 15.16 5.63 -22.00
CA GLY A 304 13.98 4.80 -21.81
C GLY A 304 14.23 3.47 -21.10
N ARG A 305 15.49 3.18 -20.68
CA ARG A 305 15.77 1.99 -19.87
C ARG A 305 15.16 2.16 -18.49
N GLU A 306 14.55 1.11 -18.00
CA GLU A 306 13.74 1.15 -16.78
C GLU A 306 14.06 -0.01 -15.86
N ILE A 307 13.85 0.18 -14.55
CA ILE A 307 13.74 -0.84 -13.52
C ILE A 307 12.39 -0.66 -12.85
N ASP A 308 11.59 -1.70 -12.80
CA ASP A 308 10.22 -1.66 -12.33
C ASP A 308 10.14 -1.14 -10.90
N PHE A 309 10.93 -1.71 -9.97
CA PHE A 309 11.01 -1.23 -8.59
C PHE A 309 12.43 -1.17 -8.07
N VAL A 310 12.68 -0.12 -7.30
CA VAL A 310 13.95 0.16 -6.63
C VAL A 310 13.65 0.43 -5.17
N LEU A 311 14.23 -0.34 -4.26
CA LEU A 311 14.07 -0.18 -2.82
C LEU A 311 15.37 0.31 -2.20
N ARG A 312 15.36 1.52 -1.65
CA ARG A 312 16.51 2.10 -0.96
C ARG A 312 16.48 1.75 0.52
N ARG A 313 17.55 1.10 0.99
CA ARG A 313 17.79 0.79 2.40
C ARG A 313 19.16 1.35 2.82
N GLY A 314 19.17 2.56 3.34
CA GLY A 314 20.40 3.24 3.70
C GLY A 314 21.31 3.49 2.48
N ARG A 315 22.44 2.77 2.41
CA ARG A 315 23.39 2.82 1.28
C ARG A 315 23.14 1.75 0.23
N GLU A 316 22.38 0.72 0.56
CA GLU A 316 22.04 -0.35 -0.36
C GLU A 316 20.77 0.01 -1.14
N VAL A 317 20.76 -0.42 -2.40
CA VAL A 317 19.65 -0.18 -3.32
C VAL A 317 19.31 -1.49 -4.01
N ASP A 318 18.26 -2.14 -3.55
CA ASP A 318 17.78 -3.37 -4.17
C ASP A 318 16.91 -3.07 -5.38
N THR A 319 16.94 -3.92 -6.37
CA THR A 319 16.16 -3.81 -7.61
C THR A 319 15.25 -5.00 -7.79
N PHE A 320 14.05 -4.76 -8.31
CA PHE A 320 13.06 -5.79 -8.61
C PHE A 320 12.55 -5.57 -10.01
N GLU A 321 12.72 -6.57 -10.86
CA GLU A 321 12.20 -6.64 -12.22
C GLU A 321 11.07 -7.66 -12.26
N CYS A 322 9.96 -7.34 -12.87
CA CYS A 322 8.77 -8.18 -12.96
C CYS A 322 8.68 -8.81 -14.35
N LYS A 323 8.79 -10.12 -14.43
CA LYS A 323 8.65 -10.87 -15.68
C LYS A 323 7.78 -12.09 -15.47
N LEU A 324 6.94 -12.41 -16.46
CA LEU A 324 6.18 -13.66 -16.44
C LEU A 324 7.07 -14.87 -16.72
N ASN A 325 8.03 -14.70 -17.59
CA ASN A 325 9.03 -15.71 -17.92
C ASN A 325 10.43 -15.14 -17.67
N PRO A 326 11.24 -15.76 -16.81
CA PRO A 326 12.60 -15.29 -16.50
C PRO A 326 13.51 -15.22 -17.73
N ASP A 327 13.23 -15.99 -18.79
CA ASP A 327 14.05 -15.98 -20.01
C ASP A 327 13.86 -14.71 -20.87
N ARG A 328 12.81 -13.95 -20.63
CA ARG A 328 12.57 -12.66 -21.28
C ARG A 328 13.25 -11.48 -20.57
N PHE A 329 14.04 -11.74 -19.55
CA PHE A 329 14.78 -10.68 -18.86
C PHE A 329 15.99 -10.21 -19.66
N GLU A 330 16.08 -8.90 -19.87
CA GLU A 330 17.19 -8.22 -20.52
C GLU A 330 17.98 -7.41 -19.50
N PRO A 331 19.30 -7.69 -19.32
CA PRO A 331 20.10 -7.11 -18.23
C PRO A 331 20.60 -5.69 -18.50
N ASP A 332 20.36 -5.10 -19.68
CA ASP A 332 20.94 -3.82 -20.08
C ASP A 332 20.56 -2.65 -19.18
N GLY A 333 19.29 -2.54 -18.82
CA GLY A 333 18.80 -1.53 -17.87
C GLY A 333 19.47 -1.65 -16.53
N LEU A 334 19.50 -2.88 -16.00
CA LEU A 334 20.13 -3.20 -14.72
C LEU A 334 21.65 -2.96 -14.74
N SER A 335 22.33 -3.29 -15.82
CA SER A 335 23.78 -3.04 -15.99
C SER A 335 24.12 -1.56 -15.89
N VAL A 336 23.32 -0.72 -16.56
CA VAL A 336 23.49 0.73 -16.50
C VAL A 336 23.18 1.29 -15.11
N PHE A 337 22.14 0.80 -14.47
CA PHE A 337 21.82 1.18 -13.09
C PHE A 337 22.95 0.82 -12.13
N ARG A 338 23.46 -0.43 -12.18
CA ARG A 338 24.53 -0.90 -11.32
C ARG A 338 25.87 -0.22 -11.53
N SER A 339 26.14 0.32 -12.72
CA SER A 339 27.33 1.17 -12.93
C SER A 339 27.32 2.46 -12.09
N SER A 340 26.13 2.94 -11.72
CA SER A 340 25.94 4.13 -10.88
C SER A 340 25.67 3.78 -9.41
N TYR A 341 25.05 2.63 -9.16
CA TYR A 341 24.63 2.15 -7.82
C TYR A 341 25.09 0.70 -7.62
N PRO A 342 26.37 0.47 -7.30
CA PRO A 342 26.95 -0.88 -7.29
C PRO A 342 26.49 -1.77 -6.13
N HIS A 343 25.90 -1.17 -5.07
CA HIS A 343 25.55 -1.89 -3.84
C HIS A 343 24.06 -2.23 -3.76
N GLY A 344 23.73 -3.46 -3.43
CA GLY A 344 22.39 -4.01 -3.28
C GLY A 344 22.18 -5.26 -4.12
N ARG A 345 21.04 -5.92 -3.91
CA ARG A 345 20.66 -7.17 -4.59
C ARG A 345 19.79 -6.89 -5.79
N ASN A 346 19.74 -7.85 -6.70
CA ASN A 346 18.89 -7.80 -7.88
C ASN A 346 17.94 -8.98 -7.87
N TYR A 347 16.65 -8.69 -7.96
CA TYR A 347 15.60 -9.70 -7.98
C TYR A 347 14.86 -9.67 -9.29
N LEU A 348 14.60 -10.85 -9.84
CA LEU A 348 13.69 -11.07 -10.95
C LEU A 348 12.48 -11.82 -10.40
N VAL A 349 11.35 -11.12 -10.33
CA VAL A 349 10.14 -11.63 -9.69
C VAL A 349 9.21 -12.22 -10.73
N CYS A 350 9.00 -13.53 -10.65
CA CYS A 350 8.16 -14.27 -11.59
C CYS A 350 7.01 -14.99 -10.86
N PRO A 351 5.87 -15.24 -11.51
CA PRO A 351 4.73 -15.89 -10.86
C PRO A 351 4.90 -17.40 -10.64
N ASP A 352 5.77 -18.07 -11.39
CA ASP A 352 5.94 -19.52 -11.36
C ASP A 352 7.42 -19.90 -11.17
N VAL A 353 7.90 -19.73 -9.95
CA VAL A 353 9.27 -20.12 -9.54
C VAL A 353 9.18 -20.98 -8.29
N LYS A 354 9.27 -22.30 -8.46
CA LYS A 354 9.13 -23.26 -7.34
C LYS A 354 10.25 -23.14 -6.30
N VAL A 355 11.47 -22.87 -6.74
CA VAL A 355 12.65 -22.74 -5.88
C VAL A 355 13.44 -21.54 -6.36
N PRO A 356 13.79 -20.58 -5.50
CA PRO A 356 14.66 -19.46 -5.86
C PRO A 356 16.01 -19.97 -6.39
N TYR A 357 16.54 -19.30 -7.43
CA TYR A 357 17.83 -19.62 -8.01
C TYR A 357 18.53 -18.38 -8.56
N GLU A 358 19.86 -18.43 -8.70
CA GLU A 358 20.65 -17.35 -9.25
C GLU A 358 20.86 -17.51 -10.76
N ARG A 359 20.77 -16.39 -11.49
CA ARG A 359 21.22 -16.25 -12.88
C ARG A 359 22.34 -15.24 -12.96
N ARG A 360 23.35 -15.55 -13.75
CA ARG A 360 24.50 -14.67 -13.98
C ARG A 360 24.48 -14.09 -15.38
N PHE A 361 24.61 -12.77 -15.47
CA PHE A 361 24.69 -12.02 -16.72
C PHE A 361 25.98 -11.19 -16.70
N LYS A 362 27.08 -11.72 -17.27
CA LYS A 362 28.42 -11.11 -17.19
C LYS A 362 28.83 -10.87 -15.73
N SER A 363 28.88 -9.62 -15.31
CA SER A 363 29.23 -9.20 -13.93
C SER A 363 28.04 -9.09 -12.98
N LEU A 364 26.80 -9.29 -13.48
CA LEU A 364 25.59 -9.16 -12.68
C LEU A 364 25.10 -10.52 -12.21
N THR A 365 24.72 -10.60 -10.95
CA THR A 365 23.94 -11.71 -10.39
C THR A 365 22.52 -11.23 -10.12
N VAL A 366 21.54 -12.03 -10.54
CA VAL A 366 20.11 -11.77 -10.35
C VAL A 366 19.50 -12.99 -9.71
N GLU A 367 18.81 -12.80 -8.60
CA GLU A 367 18.08 -13.86 -7.90
C GLU A 367 16.66 -13.94 -8.45
N VAL A 368 16.31 -15.09 -9.03
CA VAL A 368 14.98 -15.36 -9.59
C VAL A 368 14.11 -15.93 -8.48
N VAL A 369 13.00 -15.22 -8.18
CA VAL A 369 12.16 -15.54 -7.03
C VAL A 369 10.68 -15.48 -7.41
N GLU A 370 9.86 -16.21 -6.66
CA GLU A 370 8.41 -16.05 -6.70
C GLU A 370 7.95 -14.89 -5.81
N GLY A 371 6.80 -14.28 -6.13
CA GLY A 371 6.22 -13.20 -5.32
C GLY A 371 6.02 -13.57 -3.84
N HIS A 372 5.74 -14.83 -3.53
CA HIS A 372 5.60 -15.33 -2.16
C HIS A 372 6.90 -15.24 -1.33
N ALA A 373 8.05 -15.32 -1.98
CA ALA A 373 9.33 -15.23 -1.28
C ALA A 373 9.71 -13.80 -0.87
N LEU A 374 9.14 -12.78 -1.52
CA LEU A 374 9.54 -11.38 -1.33
C LEU A 374 9.38 -10.90 0.12
N ASP A 375 8.29 -11.25 0.80
CA ASP A 375 8.09 -10.80 2.19
C ASP A 375 9.15 -11.37 3.13
N ALA A 376 9.52 -12.64 2.97
CA ALA A 376 10.56 -13.28 3.76
C ALA A 376 11.95 -12.67 3.47
N ILE A 377 12.26 -12.42 2.20
CA ILE A 377 13.50 -11.78 1.75
C ILE A 377 13.64 -10.38 2.37
N LEU A 378 12.57 -9.58 2.32
CA LEU A 378 12.59 -8.21 2.81
C LEU A 378 12.71 -8.15 4.34
N ARG A 379 12.05 -9.04 5.07
CA ARG A 379 12.16 -9.13 6.54
C ARG A 379 13.52 -9.67 7.00
N GLY A 380 14.07 -10.66 6.31
CA GLY A 380 15.39 -11.22 6.62
C GLY A 380 16.52 -10.20 6.46
N SER A 381 16.39 -9.32 5.47
CA SER A 381 17.34 -8.23 5.24
C SER A 381 17.29 -7.15 6.34
N ASP A 382 16.11 -6.88 6.93
CA ASP A 382 15.95 -5.94 8.05
C ASP A 382 16.60 -6.48 9.34
N ALA A 383 16.52 -7.80 9.58
CA ALA A 383 17.14 -8.45 10.75
C ALA A 383 18.67 -8.35 10.71
N GLY A 384 19.28 -8.58 9.54
CA GLY A 384 20.73 -8.45 9.35
C GLY A 384 21.26 -7.02 9.56
N GLN A 385 20.48 -5.98 9.19
CA GLN A 385 20.87 -4.58 9.43
C GLN A 385 20.80 -4.18 10.91
N LEU A 386 19.84 -4.70 11.67
CA LEU A 386 19.74 -4.45 13.11
C LEU A 386 20.92 -5.07 13.89
N GLU A 387 21.43 -6.22 13.47
CA GLU A 387 22.62 -6.84 14.07
C GLU A 387 23.90 -6.06 13.74
N GLN A 388 24.07 -5.60 12.50
CA GLN A 388 25.23 -4.79 12.11
C GLN A 388 25.27 -3.41 12.81
N THR A 389 24.09 -2.82 13.07
CA THR A 389 24.00 -1.53 13.80
C THR A 389 24.27 -1.71 15.28
N ARG A 390 23.93 -2.86 15.88
CA ARG A 390 24.25 -3.19 17.28
C ARG A 390 25.75 -3.48 17.49
N SER A 391 26.41 -4.10 16.52
CA SER A 391 27.84 -4.42 16.60
C SER A 391 28.76 -3.20 16.45
N ARG A 392 28.25 -2.08 15.90
CA ARG A 392 29.01 -0.81 15.69
C ARG A 392 28.84 0.22 16.80
N ARG A 393 28.08 -0.04 17.88
CA ARG A 393 28.08 0.84 19.05
C ARG A 393 29.42 0.64 19.77
N PRO A 394 30.28 1.68 19.92
CA PRO A 394 31.48 1.57 20.71
C PRO A 394 31.08 1.18 22.14
N ARG A 395 31.73 0.18 22.70
CA ARG A 395 31.66 -0.09 24.14
C ARG A 395 32.07 1.20 24.81
N ALA A 396 31.12 1.87 25.50
CA ALA A 396 31.42 2.97 26.40
C ALA A 396 32.46 2.44 27.39
N GLY A 397 33.65 3.05 27.35
CA GLY A 397 34.78 2.67 28.16
C GLY A 397 34.47 2.75 29.64
N ALA A 398 35.06 1.82 30.31
CA ALA A 398 35.15 1.78 31.78
C ALA A 398 35.85 3.04 32.33
#